data_674bfff49c95299f466ea6709832415b
#
_entry.id   674bfff49c95299f466ea6709832415b
#
_cell.length_a   1.000
_cell.length_b   1.000
_cell.length_c   1.000
_cell.angle_alpha   90.00
_cell.angle_beta   90.00
_cell.angle_gamma   90.00
#
_symmetry.space_group_name_H-M   'P 1'
#
loop_
_entity.id
_entity.type
_entity.pdbx_description
1 polymer ?
#
loop_
_entity_poly.entity_id
_entity_poly.type
_entity_poly.pdbx_seq_one_letter_code
_entity_poly.pdbx_strand_id
1 'polypeptide(L)'
;RRQRQMCIRDRTISTFSTGERHVSGNRCERGASLERVPAKSPIPNMYDWKYKRSFGYRRLTEKKATRGDIGIPRVLNMYEDYPFWFTVLSALKFRVMISTRSNHELFEEGMETIPSENVCYPAKLVHGHINNLLDKGVKTIFYPCVTFNDDSAKGQENTFNCPIVATYPEVIRNNMERITEGKATFLSPFVSLHNKELLPARLAEVFEPWGVTEEEARAACEAGWEEMDAYHAEIQEKGREALDYVREHGIRGIVLAGRPYHLDPEINHGIPEVIQGLGHAVLTEDCLPQGHLERPLRVRDQWSFHSRLYEAAGTVSGTPELELVQLISFGCGLDAITSDQVQEILEGEGEVYTSLKIDEVSNLGAATIRLRSLVAAVDERSQARASSGTDDGAGSRASVSERQSVHIDTTKTLGEEGEGTYRAAGHVHARVPYTKDMQREGYEILMPQLAPIHMRLFAPVLRTADYNVRLLSLIHI
;
A
#
# COMPACT_ATOMS: atom_id res chain seq x y z
N ARG A 1 -5.63 -33.02 -23.10
CA ARG A 1 -4.50 -32.62 -23.99
C ARG A 1 -3.77 -31.49 -23.33
N ARG A 2 -2.63 -31.73 -22.66
CA ARG A 2 -1.75 -30.67 -22.14
C ARG A 2 -1.18 -29.92 -23.34
N GLN A 3 -1.60 -28.69 -23.54
CA GLN A 3 -0.93 -27.75 -24.43
C GLN A 3 0.48 -27.50 -23.88
N ARG A 4 1.48 -28.00 -24.60
CA ARG A 4 2.87 -27.63 -24.35
C ARG A 4 3.03 -26.17 -24.80
N GLN A 5 3.11 -25.23 -23.85
CA GLN A 5 3.63 -23.91 -24.14
C GLN A 5 5.07 -24.06 -24.64
N MET A 6 5.26 -23.80 -25.92
CA MET A 6 6.59 -23.71 -26.52
C MET A 6 7.22 -22.40 -26.05
N CYS A 7 8.00 -22.47 -24.96
CA CYS A 7 8.93 -21.39 -24.65
C CYS A 7 10.02 -21.38 -25.74
N ILE A 8 10.05 -20.35 -26.57
CA ILE A 8 11.17 -20.08 -27.48
C ILE A 8 12.37 -19.76 -26.59
N ARG A 9 13.32 -20.70 -26.51
CA ARG A 9 14.48 -20.63 -25.64
C ARG A 9 15.69 -20.11 -26.44
N ASP A 10 15.71 -18.82 -26.71
CA ASP A 10 16.95 -18.16 -27.14
C ASP A 10 17.76 -17.79 -25.91
N ARG A 11 18.66 -18.70 -25.51
CA ARG A 11 19.57 -18.49 -24.40
C ARG A 11 20.98 -18.39 -24.89
N THR A 12 21.68 -17.34 -24.53
CA THR A 12 23.12 -17.26 -24.66
C THR A 12 23.76 -17.57 -23.32
N ILE A 13 24.59 -18.61 -23.26
CA ILE A 13 25.34 -18.95 -22.05
C ILE A 13 26.77 -18.47 -22.27
N SER A 14 27.18 -17.45 -21.54
CA SER A 14 28.55 -16.95 -21.51
C SER A 14 29.27 -17.57 -20.32
N THR A 15 30.40 -18.23 -20.55
CA THR A 15 31.26 -18.75 -19.51
C THR A 15 32.50 -17.85 -19.43
N PHE A 16 32.72 -17.24 -18.26
CA PHE A 16 33.88 -16.39 -18.02
C PHE A 16 35.10 -17.24 -17.66
N SER A 17 36.29 -16.62 -17.74
CA SER A 17 37.57 -17.24 -17.39
C SER A 17 37.64 -17.73 -15.91
N THR A 18 36.78 -17.19 -15.05
CA THR A 18 36.60 -17.58 -13.65
C THR A 18 35.81 -18.89 -13.49
N GLY A 19 35.22 -19.44 -14.60
CA GLY A 19 34.34 -20.60 -14.56
C GLY A 19 32.86 -20.26 -14.27
N GLU A 20 32.54 -19.02 -14.00
CA GLU A 20 31.16 -18.56 -13.80
C GLU A 20 30.39 -18.56 -15.13
N ARG A 21 29.14 -18.98 -15.06
CA ARG A 21 28.24 -19.01 -16.21
C ARG A 21 27.17 -17.95 -16.07
N HIS A 22 27.09 -17.06 -17.06
CA HIS A 22 26.02 -16.09 -17.18
C HIS A 22 25.07 -16.49 -18.31
N VAL A 23 23.78 -16.50 -18.00
CA VAL A 23 22.71 -16.83 -18.96
C VAL A 23 21.97 -15.55 -19.33
N SER A 24 21.98 -15.16 -20.62
CA SER A 24 21.27 -14.00 -21.13
C SER A 24 20.24 -14.41 -22.20
N GLY A 25 19.30 -13.51 -22.51
CA GLY A 25 18.25 -13.74 -23.52
C GLY A 25 17.02 -14.46 -22.97
N ASN A 26 16.87 -14.61 -21.65
CA ASN A 26 15.69 -15.22 -21.05
C ASN A 26 14.48 -14.30 -21.14
N ARG A 27 13.44 -14.72 -21.85
CA ARG A 27 12.15 -14.03 -21.95
C ARG A 27 11.04 -14.67 -21.11
N CYS A 28 11.36 -15.61 -20.23
CA CYS A 28 10.40 -16.25 -19.35
C CYS A 28 10.98 -16.38 -17.94
N GLU A 29 10.12 -16.32 -16.93
CA GLU A 29 10.47 -16.37 -15.51
C GLU A 29 11.27 -17.63 -15.12
N ARG A 30 10.94 -18.80 -15.71
CA ARG A 30 11.71 -20.04 -15.51
C ARG A 30 13.14 -19.98 -16.05
N GLY A 31 13.39 -19.07 -16.98
CA GLY A 31 14.71 -18.89 -17.58
C GLY A 31 15.58 -17.87 -16.87
N ALA A 32 15.02 -17.00 -16.06
CA ALA A 32 15.75 -15.99 -15.31
C ALA A 32 16.59 -16.57 -14.17
N SER A 33 16.70 -17.91 -14.06
CA SER A 33 17.53 -18.64 -13.08
C SER A 33 17.72 -17.90 -11.78
N LEU A 34 16.64 -17.51 -11.16
CA LEU A 34 16.67 -17.22 -9.76
C LEU A 34 17.01 -18.54 -9.10
N GLU A 35 18.16 -18.63 -8.49
CA GLU A 35 18.44 -19.71 -7.57
C GLU A 35 17.20 -19.81 -6.67
N ARG A 36 16.54 -20.95 -6.68
CA ARG A 36 15.37 -21.16 -5.83
C ARG A 36 15.87 -20.88 -4.41
N VAL A 37 15.36 -19.83 -3.80
CA VAL A 37 15.57 -19.60 -2.38
C VAL A 37 15.26 -20.92 -1.68
N PRO A 38 16.19 -21.48 -0.88
CA PRO A 38 15.91 -22.71 -0.17
C PRO A 38 14.59 -22.58 0.55
N ALA A 39 13.74 -23.60 0.55
CA ALA A 39 12.41 -23.56 1.15
C ALA A 39 12.38 -23.13 2.64
N LYS A 40 13.54 -22.96 3.26
CA LYS A 40 13.78 -22.43 4.62
C LYS A 40 15.01 -21.56 4.62
N SER A 41 14.93 -20.38 4.04
CA SER A 41 15.96 -19.37 4.30
C SER A 41 15.86 -18.95 5.79
N PRO A 42 16.99 -18.86 6.52
CA PRO A 42 16.98 -18.32 7.88
C PRO A 42 16.74 -16.81 7.91
N ILE A 43 16.89 -16.14 6.77
CA ILE A 43 16.73 -14.68 6.64
C ILE A 43 15.25 -14.32 6.85
N PRO A 44 14.94 -13.34 7.72
CA PRO A 44 13.57 -12.93 7.98
C PRO A 44 12.81 -12.47 6.72
N ASN A 45 11.55 -12.90 6.62
CA ASN A 45 10.60 -12.45 5.61
C ASN A 45 9.27 -12.12 6.27
N MET A 46 9.04 -10.85 6.57
CA MET A 46 7.84 -10.38 7.23
C MET A 46 6.60 -10.50 6.34
N TYR A 47 6.75 -10.48 5.01
CA TYR A 47 5.63 -10.71 4.08
C TYR A 47 5.05 -12.12 4.23
N ASP A 48 5.89 -13.15 4.22
CA ASP A 48 5.47 -14.54 4.42
C ASP A 48 4.90 -14.77 5.83
N TRP A 49 5.55 -14.20 6.85
CA TRP A 49 5.09 -14.32 8.22
C TRP A 49 3.74 -13.61 8.42
N LYS A 50 3.61 -12.35 8.00
CA LYS A 50 2.38 -11.56 8.13
C LYS A 50 1.22 -12.18 7.36
N TYR A 51 1.46 -12.67 6.13
CA TYR A 51 0.46 -13.39 5.35
C TYR A 51 -0.11 -14.60 6.11
N LYS A 52 0.78 -15.42 6.70
CA LYS A 52 0.37 -16.59 7.49
C LYS A 52 -0.38 -16.19 8.75
N ARG A 53 0.06 -15.15 9.44
CA ARG A 53 -0.58 -14.66 10.65
C ARG A 53 -1.96 -14.06 10.37
N SER A 54 -2.09 -13.22 9.33
CA SER A 54 -3.36 -12.58 8.96
C SER A 54 -4.48 -13.58 8.67
N PHE A 55 -4.15 -14.74 8.09
CA PHE A 55 -5.14 -15.75 7.71
C PHE A 55 -5.03 -17.07 8.50
N GLY A 56 -4.25 -17.10 9.58
CA GLY A 56 -3.94 -18.28 10.37
C GLY A 56 -5.03 -18.72 11.36
N TYR A 57 -6.26 -18.28 11.19
CA TYR A 57 -7.36 -18.51 12.11
C TYR A 57 -8.08 -19.84 11.87
N ARG A 58 -8.50 -20.48 12.97
CA ARG A 58 -9.25 -21.72 12.92
C ARG A 58 -10.75 -21.45 13.02
N ARG A 59 -11.47 -21.69 11.92
CA ARG A 59 -12.92 -21.52 11.84
C ARG A 59 -13.68 -22.40 12.88
N LEU A 60 -14.85 -21.95 13.28
CA LEU A 60 -15.75 -22.72 14.14
C LEU A 60 -16.17 -24.03 13.45
N THR A 61 -16.46 -25.05 14.28
CA THR A 61 -17.13 -26.26 13.81
C THR A 61 -18.60 -25.97 13.53
N GLU A 62 -19.24 -26.77 12.68
CA GLU A 62 -20.66 -26.62 12.34
C GLU A 62 -21.56 -26.60 13.57
N LYS A 63 -21.25 -27.45 14.57
CA LYS A 63 -22.00 -27.49 15.83
C LYS A 63 -21.92 -26.21 16.68
N LYS A 64 -20.81 -25.45 16.55
CA LYS A 64 -20.60 -24.19 17.28
C LYS A 64 -21.09 -22.98 16.50
N ALA A 65 -21.24 -23.10 15.19
CA ALA A 65 -21.67 -22.05 14.29
C ALA A 65 -23.20 -22.05 14.15
N THR A 66 -23.89 -21.57 15.18
CA THR A 66 -25.36 -21.60 15.24
C THR A 66 -26.04 -20.69 14.23
N ARG A 67 -25.31 -19.71 13.64
CA ARG A 67 -25.78 -18.78 12.62
C ARG A 67 -25.36 -19.17 11.20
N GLY A 68 -24.73 -20.35 11.03
CA GLY A 68 -24.37 -20.90 9.72
C GLY A 68 -23.05 -20.38 9.18
N ASP A 69 -22.87 -20.54 7.85
CA ASP A 69 -21.66 -20.19 7.15
C ASP A 69 -21.73 -18.76 6.62
N ILE A 70 -20.61 -18.03 6.72
CA ILE A 70 -20.44 -16.71 6.13
C ILE A 70 -19.09 -16.64 5.41
N GLY A 71 -19.10 -16.17 4.15
CA GLY A 71 -17.92 -16.05 3.33
C GLY A 71 -17.26 -14.69 3.45
N ILE A 72 -15.95 -14.67 3.53
CA ILE A 72 -15.13 -13.47 3.40
C ILE A 72 -14.19 -13.65 2.19
N PRO A 73 -14.20 -12.76 1.18
CA PRO A 73 -13.23 -12.82 0.11
C PRO A 73 -11.86 -12.35 0.63
N ARG A 74 -10.78 -13.04 0.21
CA ARG A 74 -9.39 -12.69 0.55
C ARG A 74 -8.88 -11.62 -0.40
N VAL A 75 -9.27 -10.37 -0.19
CA VAL A 75 -9.05 -9.28 -1.16
C VAL A 75 -8.80 -7.95 -0.46
N LEU A 76 -8.10 -7.06 -1.15
CA LEU A 76 -7.92 -5.65 -0.80
C LEU A 76 -7.60 -5.46 0.71
N ASN A 77 -8.43 -4.71 1.42
CA ASN A 77 -8.25 -4.42 2.85
C ASN A 77 -8.41 -5.65 3.77
N MET A 78 -8.94 -6.77 3.28
CA MET A 78 -8.98 -8.01 4.08
C MET A 78 -7.58 -8.56 4.39
N TYR A 79 -6.54 -8.10 3.72
CA TYR A 79 -5.16 -8.40 4.10
C TYR A 79 -4.72 -7.66 5.37
N GLU A 80 -5.46 -6.64 5.80
CA GLU A 80 -5.29 -5.95 7.09
C GLU A 80 -6.39 -6.34 8.06
N ASP A 81 -7.66 -6.18 7.64
CA ASP A 81 -8.82 -6.19 8.52
C ASP A 81 -9.36 -7.60 8.82
N TYR A 82 -8.83 -8.66 8.17
CA TYR A 82 -9.34 -10.02 8.36
C TYR A 82 -9.26 -10.52 9.81
N PRO A 83 -8.22 -10.26 10.61
CA PRO A 83 -8.18 -10.61 12.02
C PRO A 83 -9.39 -10.07 12.79
N PHE A 84 -9.75 -8.81 12.56
CA PHE A 84 -10.92 -8.18 13.15
C PHE A 84 -12.22 -8.87 12.74
N TRP A 85 -12.45 -8.96 11.43
CA TRP A 85 -13.70 -9.52 10.90
C TRP A 85 -13.88 -11.00 11.22
N PHE A 86 -12.80 -11.77 11.19
CA PHE A 86 -12.84 -13.18 11.60
C PHE A 86 -13.28 -13.31 13.06
N THR A 87 -12.72 -12.49 13.95
CA THR A 87 -13.02 -12.53 15.37
C THR A 87 -14.46 -12.09 15.65
N VAL A 88 -14.90 -10.98 15.07
CA VAL A 88 -16.27 -10.48 15.18
C VAL A 88 -17.28 -11.55 14.73
N LEU A 89 -17.11 -12.06 13.50
CA LEU A 89 -18.06 -13.03 12.95
C LEU A 89 -18.04 -14.38 13.71
N SER A 90 -16.90 -14.80 14.21
CA SER A 90 -16.79 -15.99 15.05
C SER A 90 -17.45 -15.79 16.43
N ALA A 91 -17.29 -14.61 17.04
CA ALA A 91 -17.98 -14.25 18.28
C ALA A 91 -19.51 -14.25 18.08
N LEU A 92 -19.97 -13.73 16.94
CA LEU A 92 -21.37 -13.78 16.50
C LEU A 92 -21.82 -15.18 16.05
N LYS A 93 -21.01 -16.24 16.28
CA LYS A 93 -21.34 -17.65 16.00
C LYS A 93 -21.55 -18.00 14.52
N PHE A 94 -20.91 -17.26 13.61
CA PHE A 94 -20.79 -17.67 12.21
C PHE A 94 -19.56 -18.56 12.00
N ARG A 95 -19.65 -19.52 11.07
CA ARG A 95 -18.50 -20.24 10.55
C ARG A 95 -17.92 -19.49 9.38
N VAL A 96 -16.79 -18.83 9.62
CA VAL A 96 -16.14 -18.00 8.60
C VAL A 96 -15.48 -18.88 7.53
N MET A 97 -15.89 -18.68 6.30
CA MET A 97 -15.36 -19.33 5.10
C MET A 97 -14.57 -18.32 4.29
N ILE A 98 -13.27 -18.54 4.15
CA ILE A 98 -12.44 -17.66 3.34
C ILE A 98 -12.22 -18.25 1.93
N SER A 99 -12.11 -17.38 0.92
CA SER A 99 -11.74 -17.80 -0.43
C SER A 99 -10.32 -18.40 -0.48
N THR A 100 -9.99 -19.15 -1.52
CA THR A 100 -8.66 -19.74 -1.69
C THR A 100 -7.58 -18.67 -1.80
N ARG A 101 -6.31 -19.06 -1.83
CA ARG A 101 -5.20 -18.17 -2.16
C ARG A 101 -5.35 -17.71 -3.61
N SER A 102 -4.96 -16.47 -3.86
CA SER A 102 -4.94 -15.92 -5.21
C SER A 102 -3.97 -16.68 -6.10
N ASN A 103 -4.33 -16.84 -7.34
CA ASN A 103 -3.51 -17.33 -8.43
C ASN A 103 -4.10 -16.83 -9.74
N HIS A 104 -3.37 -16.97 -10.82
CA HIS A 104 -3.79 -16.49 -12.14
C HIS A 104 -5.08 -17.17 -12.65
N GLU A 105 -5.29 -18.45 -12.35
CA GLU A 105 -6.52 -19.18 -12.72
C GLU A 105 -7.75 -18.55 -12.06
N LEU A 106 -7.66 -18.21 -10.78
CA LEU A 106 -8.73 -17.50 -10.06
C LEU A 106 -9.02 -16.12 -10.66
N PHE A 107 -7.99 -15.39 -11.13
CA PHE A 107 -8.17 -14.14 -11.85
C PHE A 107 -8.94 -14.37 -13.16
N GLU A 108 -8.55 -15.36 -13.97
CA GLU A 108 -9.22 -15.72 -15.23
C GLU A 108 -10.70 -16.07 -15.00
N GLU A 109 -11.02 -16.80 -13.94
CA GLU A 109 -12.42 -17.14 -13.57
C GLU A 109 -13.29 -15.92 -13.24
N GLY A 110 -12.69 -14.82 -12.83
CA GLY A 110 -13.39 -13.57 -12.53
C GLY A 110 -13.47 -12.57 -13.68
N MET A 111 -12.70 -12.76 -14.73
CA MET A 111 -12.39 -11.75 -15.76
C MET A 111 -13.65 -11.22 -16.47
N GLU A 112 -14.60 -12.10 -16.81
CA GLU A 112 -15.79 -11.72 -17.56
C GLU A 112 -16.71 -10.72 -16.83
N THR A 113 -16.61 -10.65 -15.51
CA THR A 113 -17.45 -9.78 -14.68
C THR A 113 -16.81 -8.45 -14.31
N ILE A 114 -15.55 -8.20 -14.74
CA ILE A 114 -14.82 -6.97 -14.46
C ILE A 114 -15.37 -5.83 -15.33
N PRO A 115 -15.96 -4.77 -14.73
CA PRO A 115 -16.63 -3.72 -15.50
C PRO A 115 -15.69 -2.72 -16.15
N SER A 116 -14.42 -2.68 -15.73
CA SER A 116 -13.42 -1.73 -16.24
C SER A 116 -12.01 -2.33 -16.25
N GLU A 117 -11.37 -2.28 -17.40
CA GLU A 117 -9.98 -2.70 -17.56
C GLU A 117 -8.98 -1.81 -16.81
N ASN A 118 -9.35 -0.56 -16.52
CA ASN A 118 -8.48 0.43 -15.88
C ASN A 118 -8.42 0.30 -14.35
N VAL A 119 -9.21 -0.59 -13.73
CA VAL A 119 -9.14 -0.82 -12.30
C VAL A 119 -7.84 -1.57 -11.96
N CYS A 120 -7.27 -1.31 -10.78
CA CYS A 120 -6.02 -1.95 -10.35
C CYS A 120 -6.17 -3.47 -10.22
N TYR A 121 -5.10 -4.21 -10.47
CA TYR A 121 -5.07 -5.67 -10.43
C TYR A 121 -5.61 -6.29 -9.13
N PRO A 122 -5.28 -5.76 -7.92
CA PRO A 122 -5.87 -6.25 -6.68
C PRO A 122 -7.41 -6.20 -6.64
N ALA A 123 -8.01 -5.21 -7.27
CA ALA A 123 -9.47 -5.11 -7.37
C ALA A 123 -10.06 -6.10 -8.39
N LYS A 124 -9.36 -6.37 -9.50
CA LYS A 124 -9.78 -7.38 -10.47
C LYS A 124 -9.85 -8.77 -9.87
N LEU A 125 -8.93 -9.13 -8.98
CA LEU A 125 -8.92 -10.41 -8.27
C LEU A 125 -10.18 -10.63 -7.41
N VAL A 126 -10.86 -9.57 -6.97
CA VAL A 126 -12.08 -9.68 -6.15
C VAL A 126 -13.14 -10.55 -6.82
N HIS A 127 -13.32 -10.40 -8.13
CA HIS A 127 -14.32 -11.13 -8.90
C HIS A 127 -14.10 -12.65 -8.83
N GLY A 128 -12.88 -13.11 -9.03
CA GLY A 128 -12.52 -14.52 -8.89
C GLY A 128 -12.71 -15.03 -7.46
N HIS A 129 -12.37 -14.23 -6.45
CA HIS A 129 -12.57 -14.62 -5.05
C HIS A 129 -14.04 -14.77 -4.69
N ILE A 130 -14.93 -13.91 -5.19
CA ILE A 130 -16.37 -14.05 -4.99
C ILE A 130 -16.89 -15.31 -5.69
N ASN A 131 -16.50 -15.56 -6.95
CA ASN A 131 -16.83 -16.79 -7.66
C ASN A 131 -16.40 -18.03 -6.87
N ASN A 132 -15.18 -18.04 -6.35
CA ASN A 132 -14.65 -19.15 -5.54
C ASN A 132 -15.48 -19.43 -4.28
N LEU A 133 -15.97 -18.40 -3.59
CA LEU A 133 -16.87 -18.57 -2.44
C LEU A 133 -18.22 -19.16 -2.85
N LEU A 134 -18.79 -18.69 -3.96
CA LEU A 134 -20.04 -19.21 -4.50
C LEU A 134 -19.91 -20.67 -4.94
N ASP A 135 -18.80 -21.04 -5.56
CA ASP A 135 -18.51 -22.42 -5.97
C ASP A 135 -18.28 -23.37 -4.80
N LYS A 136 -17.79 -22.86 -3.67
CA LYS A 136 -17.74 -23.57 -2.38
C LYS A 136 -19.12 -23.75 -1.73
N GLY A 137 -20.18 -23.22 -2.34
CA GLY A 137 -21.55 -23.33 -1.85
C GLY A 137 -21.90 -22.33 -0.74
N VAL A 138 -21.09 -21.30 -0.52
CA VAL A 138 -21.36 -20.25 0.47
C VAL A 138 -22.58 -19.45 0.04
N LYS A 139 -23.56 -19.30 0.94
CA LYS A 139 -24.84 -18.63 0.68
C LYS A 139 -24.92 -17.21 1.24
N THR A 140 -24.03 -16.85 2.14
CA THR A 140 -23.94 -15.49 2.69
C THR A 140 -22.52 -15.04 2.58
N ILE A 141 -22.27 -13.92 1.89
CA ILE A 141 -20.95 -13.32 1.71
C ILE A 141 -20.95 -11.97 2.37
N PHE A 142 -19.99 -11.75 3.26
CA PHE A 142 -19.75 -10.47 3.93
C PHE A 142 -18.51 -9.81 3.33
N TYR A 143 -18.71 -8.68 2.69
CA TYR A 143 -17.64 -7.86 2.13
C TYR A 143 -18.00 -6.38 2.33
N PRO A 144 -17.62 -5.78 3.48
CA PRO A 144 -18.01 -4.42 3.83
C PRO A 144 -17.27 -3.37 3.02
N CYS A 145 -17.94 -2.24 2.79
CA CYS A 145 -17.36 -1.00 2.31
C CYS A 145 -16.70 -0.26 3.48
N VAL A 146 -15.41 -0.43 3.68
CA VAL A 146 -14.67 0.23 4.76
C VAL A 146 -14.18 1.59 4.29
N THR A 147 -14.82 2.68 4.71
CA THR A 147 -14.47 4.04 4.28
C THR A 147 -13.32 4.63 5.07
N PHE A 148 -13.28 4.37 6.37
CA PHE A 148 -12.25 4.86 7.28
C PHE A 148 -11.65 3.68 8.05
N ASN A 149 -10.34 3.63 8.10
CA ASN A 149 -9.60 2.71 8.96
C ASN A 149 -9.26 3.36 10.31
N ASP A 150 -8.69 2.57 11.21
CA ASP A 150 -8.14 3.09 12.45
C ASP A 150 -6.89 3.95 12.18
N ASP A 151 -6.50 4.78 13.17
CA ASP A 151 -5.33 5.66 13.07
C ASP A 151 -4.06 4.82 13.00
N SER A 152 -3.37 4.89 11.86
CA SER A 152 -2.16 4.12 11.63
C SER A 152 -0.87 4.94 11.75
N ALA A 153 -0.97 6.27 11.74
CA ALA A 153 0.16 7.18 11.85
C ALA A 153 -0.21 8.42 12.67
N LYS A 154 0.65 8.80 13.61
CA LYS A 154 0.41 10.00 14.45
C LYS A 154 0.47 11.26 13.60
N GLY A 155 -0.55 12.12 13.76
CA GLY A 155 -0.60 13.43 13.10
C GLY A 155 -1.04 13.38 11.64
N GLN A 156 -1.51 12.24 11.12
CA GLN A 156 -2.21 12.20 9.84
C GLN A 156 -3.49 13.05 9.89
N GLU A 157 -3.87 13.64 8.75
CA GLU A 157 -5.03 14.52 8.69
C GLU A 157 -6.36 13.76 8.62
N ASN A 158 -6.35 12.52 8.11
CA ASN A 158 -7.53 11.66 8.00
C ASN A 158 -7.13 10.18 7.79
N THR A 159 -8.10 9.26 7.93
CA THR A 159 -7.92 7.81 7.87
C THR A 159 -8.72 7.15 6.74
N PHE A 160 -8.88 7.84 5.62
CA PHE A 160 -9.60 7.29 4.46
C PHE A 160 -8.90 6.06 3.88
N ASN A 161 -9.69 5.07 3.50
CA ASN A 161 -9.26 4.08 2.52
C ASN A 161 -9.29 4.65 1.11
N CYS A 162 -8.51 4.08 0.19
CA CYS A 162 -8.59 4.47 -1.21
C CYS A 162 -10.03 4.22 -1.75
N PRO A 163 -10.50 5.00 -2.74
CA PRO A 163 -11.87 4.86 -3.26
C PRO A 163 -12.20 3.44 -3.72
N ILE A 164 -11.25 2.70 -4.29
CA ILE A 164 -11.46 1.31 -4.71
C ILE A 164 -11.73 0.43 -3.49
N VAL A 165 -10.90 0.47 -2.45
CA VAL A 165 -11.11 -0.30 -1.22
C VAL A 165 -12.47 0.04 -0.59
N ALA A 166 -12.79 1.34 -0.51
CA ALA A 166 -13.99 1.83 0.15
C ALA A 166 -15.30 1.46 -0.57
N THR A 167 -15.30 1.27 -1.89
CA THR A 167 -16.55 1.14 -2.67
C THR A 167 -16.64 -0.10 -3.56
N TYR A 168 -15.58 -0.88 -3.69
CA TYR A 168 -15.57 -2.04 -4.59
C TYR A 168 -16.62 -3.13 -4.26
N PRO A 169 -17.01 -3.34 -2.98
CA PRO A 169 -18.13 -4.22 -2.68
C PRO A 169 -19.43 -3.84 -3.42
N GLU A 170 -19.69 -2.55 -3.61
CA GLU A 170 -20.85 -2.07 -4.39
C GLU A 170 -20.69 -2.34 -5.89
N VAL A 171 -19.46 -2.31 -6.41
CA VAL A 171 -19.18 -2.72 -7.80
C VAL A 171 -19.53 -4.20 -7.98
N ILE A 172 -19.09 -5.07 -7.07
CA ILE A 172 -19.44 -6.49 -7.09
C ILE A 172 -20.95 -6.70 -7.01
N ARG A 173 -21.62 -6.03 -6.06
CA ARG A 173 -23.06 -6.15 -5.85
C ARG A 173 -23.87 -5.83 -7.09
N ASN A 174 -23.42 -4.85 -7.88
CA ASN A 174 -24.19 -4.34 -9.02
C ASN A 174 -23.75 -4.93 -10.37
N ASN A 175 -22.59 -5.57 -10.48
CA ASN A 175 -22.04 -6.03 -11.76
C ASN A 175 -21.85 -7.55 -11.85
N MET A 176 -21.81 -8.29 -10.74
CA MET A 176 -21.69 -9.74 -10.79
C MET A 176 -23.08 -10.40 -10.93
N GLU A 177 -23.35 -11.00 -12.07
CA GLU A 177 -24.62 -11.65 -12.40
C GLU A 177 -25.06 -12.66 -11.31
N ARG A 178 -24.12 -13.51 -10.84
CA ARG A 178 -24.41 -14.49 -9.78
C ARG A 178 -24.86 -13.86 -8.45
N ILE A 179 -24.48 -12.61 -8.18
CA ILE A 179 -24.92 -11.84 -7.01
C ILE A 179 -26.24 -11.15 -7.30
N THR A 180 -26.37 -10.50 -8.46
CA THR A 180 -27.60 -9.79 -8.84
C THR A 180 -28.80 -10.73 -9.02
N GLU A 181 -28.56 -11.98 -9.44
CA GLU A 181 -29.56 -13.06 -9.51
C GLU A 181 -29.94 -13.66 -8.15
N GLY A 182 -29.33 -13.22 -7.06
CA GLY A 182 -29.65 -13.68 -5.72
C GLY A 182 -29.18 -15.11 -5.39
N LYS A 183 -28.11 -15.61 -6.03
CA LYS A 183 -27.53 -16.94 -5.72
C LYS A 183 -26.93 -17.00 -4.32
N ALA A 184 -26.59 -15.83 -3.74
CA ALA A 184 -26.18 -15.66 -2.36
C ALA A 184 -26.65 -14.31 -1.81
N THR A 185 -26.82 -14.24 -0.49
CA THR A 185 -26.99 -12.98 0.24
C THR A 185 -25.65 -12.27 0.27
N PHE A 186 -25.55 -11.10 -0.34
CA PHE A 186 -24.32 -10.31 -0.38
C PHE A 186 -24.45 -9.09 0.54
N LEU A 187 -23.66 -9.07 1.60
CA LEU A 187 -23.65 -8.04 2.63
C LEU A 187 -22.47 -7.10 2.38
N SER A 188 -22.77 -5.88 1.90
CA SER A 188 -21.78 -4.83 1.63
C SER A 188 -22.07 -3.55 2.41
N PRO A 189 -22.18 -3.61 3.76
CA PRO A 189 -22.48 -2.42 4.54
C PRO A 189 -21.35 -1.40 4.46
N PHE A 190 -21.70 -0.12 4.43
CA PHE A 190 -20.73 0.95 4.69
C PHE A 190 -20.45 1.01 6.18
N VAL A 191 -19.17 0.92 6.53
CA VAL A 191 -18.68 0.90 7.91
C VAL A 191 -17.41 1.77 8.05
N SER A 192 -17.14 2.17 9.29
CA SER A 192 -15.90 2.84 9.67
C SER A 192 -15.28 2.06 10.83
N LEU A 193 -14.03 1.63 10.68
CA LEU A 193 -13.27 1.01 11.77
C LEU A 193 -12.75 2.05 12.77
N HIS A 194 -12.58 3.29 12.31
CA HIS A 194 -12.20 4.42 13.16
C HIS A 194 -13.28 4.76 14.20
N ASN A 195 -14.56 4.63 13.86
CA ASN A 195 -15.67 4.96 14.75
C ASN A 195 -16.13 3.74 15.56
N LYS A 196 -15.46 3.50 16.68
CA LYS A 196 -15.73 2.35 17.57
C LYS A 196 -17.11 2.39 18.24
N GLU A 197 -17.73 3.55 18.35
CA GLU A 197 -19.06 3.69 18.99
C GLU A 197 -20.20 3.30 18.05
N LEU A 198 -20.12 3.65 16.78
CA LEU A 198 -21.19 3.42 15.82
C LEU A 198 -21.17 2.03 15.18
N LEU A 199 -20.00 1.40 15.11
CA LEU A 199 -19.85 0.11 14.42
C LEU A 199 -20.72 -1.00 15.01
N PRO A 200 -20.86 -1.19 16.35
CA PRO A 200 -21.72 -2.23 16.92
C PRO A 200 -23.19 -2.11 16.51
N ALA A 201 -23.76 -0.90 16.60
CA ALA A 201 -25.14 -0.66 16.19
C ALA A 201 -25.35 -0.95 14.69
N ARG A 202 -24.38 -0.56 13.85
CA ARG A 202 -24.42 -0.85 12.42
C ARG A 202 -24.35 -2.34 12.12
N LEU A 203 -23.52 -3.11 12.85
CA LEU A 203 -23.45 -4.56 12.67
C LEU A 203 -24.73 -5.26 13.18
N ALA A 204 -25.31 -4.79 14.27
CA ALA A 204 -26.59 -5.31 14.74
C ALA A 204 -27.71 -5.15 13.69
N GLU A 205 -27.78 -3.98 13.03
CA GLU A 205 -28.68 -3.74 11.90
C GLU A 205 -28.43 -4.71 10.73
N VAL A 206 -27.16 -4.87 10.32
CA VAL A 206 -26.79 -5.75 9.21
C VAL A 206 -27.12 -7.21 9.49
N PHE A 207 -26.92 -7.67 10.72
CA PHE A 207 -27.12 -9.05 11.14
C PHE A 207 -28.45 -9.30 11.88
N GLU A 208 -29.38 -8.33 11.84
CA GLU A 208 -30.73 -8.47 12.38
C GLU A 208 -31.43 -9.76 11.89
N PRO A 209 -31.35 -10.14 10.58
CA PRO A 209 -31.98 -11.37 10.09
C PRO A 209 -31.47 -12.68 10.76
N TRP A 210 -30.30 -12.63 11.40
CA TRP A 210 -29.74 -13.74 12.19
C TRP A 210 -29.93 -13.57 13.70
N GLY A 211 -30.77 -12.59 14.11
CA GLY A 211 -31.08 -12.31 15.51
C GLY A 211 -29.90 -11.78 16.32
N VAL A 212 -29.00 -11.04 15.71
CA VAL A 212 -27.89 -10.38 16.42
C VAL A 212 -28.41 -9.12 17.11
N THR A 213 -28.18 -9.04 18.42
CA THR A 213 -28.50 -7.83 19.21
C THR A 213 -27.34 -6.84 19.18
N GLU A 214 -27.62 -5.58 19.53
CA GLU A 214 -26.54 -4.58 19.63
C GLU A 214 -25.54 -4.93 20.74
N GLU A 215 -25.99 -5.54 21.83
CA GLU A 215 -25.14 -6.00 22.93
C GLU A 215 -24.16 -7.10 22.45
N GLU A 216 -24.68 -8.09 21.72
CA GLU A 216 -23.82 -9.13 21.12
C GLU A 216 -22.85 -8.54 20.09
N ALA A 217 -23.29 -7.61 19.25
CA ALA A 217 -22.46 -6.94 18.29
C ALA A 217 -21.35 -6.11 18.95
N ARG A 218 -21.67 -5.43 20.06
CA ARG A 218 -20.71 -4.66 20.86
C ARG A 218 -19.64 -5.56 21.45
N ALA A 219 -20.02 -6.62 22.12
CA ALA A 219 -19.06 -7.59 22.68
C ALA A 219 -18.19 -8.24 21.59
N ALA A 220 -18.78 -8.54 20.41
CA ALA A 220 -18.03 -9.07 19.29
C ALA A 220 -17.02 -8.07 18.71
N CYS A 221 -17.40 -6.78 18.60
CA CYS A 221 -16.51 -5.73 18.16
C CYS A 221 -15.35 -5.50 19.15
N GLU A 222 -15.63 -5.48 20.45
CA GLU A 222 -14.61 -5.37 21.51
C GLU A 222 -13.56 -6.47 21.36
N ALA A 223 -14.00 -7.73 21.24
CA ALA A 223 -13.09 -8.85 20.98
C ALA A 223 -12.31 -8.69 19.66
N GLY A 224 -12.95 -8.12 18.64
CA GLY A 224 -12.29 -7.82 17.36
C GLY A 224 -11.18 -6.78 17.48
N TRP A 225 -11.39 -5.71 18.23
CA TRP A 225 -10.35 -4.70 18.46
C TRP A 225 -9.21 -5.22 19.34
N GLU A 226 -9.53 -6.00 20.38
CA GLU A 226 -8.49 -6.67 21.18
C GLU A 226 -7.60 -7.57 20.32
N GLU A 227 -8.19 -8.32 19.38
CA GLU A 227 -7.42 -9.13 18.43
C GLU A 227 -6.57 -8.26 17.48
N MET A 228 -7.09 -7.12 17.03
CA MET A 228 -6.30 -6.20 16.19
C MET A 228 -5.13 -5.60 16.95
N ASP A 229 -5.32 -5.21 18.20
CA ASP A 229 -4.25 -4.69 19.07
C ASP A 229 -3.17 -5.77 19.27
N ALA A 230 -3.58 -7.02 19.54
CA ALA A 230 -2.68 -8.16 19.66
C ALA A 230 -1.94 -8.44 18.34
N TYR A 231 -2.64 -8.39 17.22
CA TYR A 231 -2.07 -8.59 15.88
C TYR A 231 -1.01 -7.53 15.56
N HIS A 232 -1.28 -6.25 15.81
CA HIS A 232 -0.31 -5.18 15.60
C HIS A 232 0.89 -5.30 16.54
N ALA A 233 0.66 -5.68 17.81
CA ALA A 233 1.75 -5.92 18.75
C ALA A 233 2.66 -7.08 18.31
N GLU A 234 2.11 -8.17 17.79
CA GLU A 234 2.89 -9.27 17.23
C GLU A 234 3.70 -8.86 15.99
N ILE A 235 3.13 -8.03 15.09
CA ILE A 235 3.87 -7.49 13.94
C ILE A 235 5.08 -6.68 14.41
N GLN A 236 4.89 -5.79 15.38
CA GLN A 236 5.95 -4.97 15.95
C GLN A 236 7.04 -5.82 16.64
N GLU A 237 6.63 -6.87 17.36
CA GLU A 237 7.58 -7.80 18.00
C GLU A 237 8.41 -8.53 16.95
N LYS A 238 7.76 -9.09 15.94
CA LYS A 238 8.46 -9.78 14.84
C LYS A 238 9.33 -8.84 14.00
N GLY A 239 8.91 -7.59 13.87
CA GLY A 239 9.72 -6.54 13.26
C GLY A 239 11.02 -6.30 14.05
N ARG A 240 10.94 -6.21 15.39
CA ARG A 240 12.13 -6.08 16.24
C ARG A 240 13.06 -7.28 16.10
N GLU A 241 12.53 -8.52 16.18
CA GLU A 241 13.32 -9.74 15.96
C GLU A 241 14.04 -9.72 14.60
N ALA A 242 13.35 -9.26 13.55
CA ALA A 242 13.92 -9.17 12.20
C ALA A 242 15.03 -8.09 12.11
N LEU A 243 14.85 -6.95 12.77
CA LEU A 243 15.87 -5.90 12.85
C LEU A 243 17.11 -6.34 13.65
N ASP A 244 16.91 -7.05 14.75
CA ASP A 244 17.99 -7.61 15.53
C ASP A 244 18.79 -8.63 14.71
N TYR A 245 18.09 -9.50 13.97
CA TYR A 245 18.72 -10.43 13.03
C TYR A 245 19.56 -9.70 11.97
N VAL A 246 19.04 -8.60 11.41
CA VAL A 246 19.74 -7.77 10.41
C VAL A 246 21.05 -7.23 10.99
N ARG A 247 21.03 -6.72 12.23
CA ARG A 247 22.19 -6.17 12.91
C ARG A 247 23.21 -7.23 13.30
N GLU A 248 22.74 -8.35 13.86
CA GLU A 248 23.60 -9.46 14.28
C GLU A 248 24.37 -10.11 13.13
N HIS A 249 23.73 -10.19 11.95
CA HIS A 249 24.31 -10.82 10.77
C HIS A 249 24.98 -9.85 9.81
N GLY A 250 24.94 -8.54 10.09
CA GLY A 250 25.52 -7.51 9.22
C GLY A 250 24.93 -7.49 7.81
N ILE A 251 23.67 -7.92 7.67
CA ILE A 251 22.93 -7.85 6.39
C ILE A 251 22.07 -6.59 6.35
N ARG A 252 21.47 -6.30 5.20
CA ARG A 252 20.50 -5.22 5.10
C ARG A 252 19.07 -5.70 5.27
N GLY A 253 18.23 -4.83 5.82
CA GLY A 253 16.79 -4.97 5.82
C GLY A 253 16.20 -4.14 4.68
N ILE A 254 15.44 -4.79 3.80
CA ILE A 254 14.68 -4.12 2.74
C ILE A 254 13.24 -3.96 3.22
N VAL A 255 12.85 -2.72 3.48
CA VAL A 255 11.45 -2.37 3.75
C VAL A 255 10.72 -2.35 2.43
N LEU A 256 10.00 -3.43 2.15
CA LEU A 256 9.16 -3.54 0.96
C LEU A 256 7.83 -2.83 1.26
N ALA A 257 7.82 -1.53 1.01
CA ALA A 257 6.72 -0.65 1.36
C ALA A 257 5.57 -0.78 0.35
N GLY A 258 4.39 -1.10 0.85
CA GLY A 258 3.22 -1.31 0.02
C GLY A 258 1.91 -1.11 0.78
N ARG A 259 0.83 -1.54 0.18
CA ARG A 259 -0.47 -1.59 0.82
C ARG A 259 -0.77 -3.00 1.31
N PRO A 260 -1.73 -3.21 2.21
CA PRO A 260 -1.99 -4.53 2.81
C PRO A 260 -2.12 -5.67 1.79
N TYR A 261 -2.78 -5.44 0.66
CA TYR A 261 -2.97 -6.46 -0.37
C TYR A 261 -1.68 -6.86 -1.12
N HIS A 262 -0.58 -6.10 -0.98
CA HIS A 262 0.72 -6.52 -1.52
C HIS A 262 1.33 -7.72 -0.79
N LEU A 263 0.75 -8.12 0.35
CA LEU A 263 1.07 -9.41 0.99
C LEU A 263 0.70 -10.61 0.12
N ASP A 264 -0.24 -10.44 -0.83
CA ASP A 264 -0.65 -11.52 -1.71
C ASP A 264 0.49 -11.93 -2.66
N PRO A 265 0.92 -13.21 -2.66
CA PRO A 265 1.98 -13.68 -3.55
C PRO A 265 1.65 -13.54 -5.04
N GLU A 266 0.37 -13.54 -5.43
CA GLU A 266 -0.06 -13.29 -6.80
C GLU A 266 0.15 -11.82 -7.18
N ILE A 267 -0.11 -10.89 -6.24
CA ILE A 267 0.04 -9.46 -6.47
C ILE A 267 1.50 -9.04 -6.43
N ASN A 268 2.29 -9.56 -5.46
CA ASN A 268 3.71 -9.19 -5.32
C ASN A 268 4.64 -10.00 -6.22
N HIS A 269 4.12 -11.01 -6.93
CA HIS A 269 4.85 -11.86 -7.89
C HIS A 269 6.11 -12.53 -7.35
N GLY A 270 6.24 -12.71 -6.04
CA GLY A 270 7.42 -13.33 -5.42
C GLY A 270 8.62 -12.36 -5.25
N ILE A 271 8.39 -11.05 -5.27
CA ILE A 271 9.43 -10.05 -4.99
C ILE A 271 10.08 -10.25 -3.61
N PRO A 272 9.33 -10.58 -2.51
CA PRO A 272 9.93 -10.89 -1.23
C PRO A 272 10.97 -12.02 -1.29
N GLU A 273 10.68 -13.08 -2.03
CA GLU A 273 11.59 -14.21 -2.22
C GLU A 273 12.84 -13.82 -3.03
N VAL A 274 12.70 -12.90 -3.98
CA VAL A 274 13.84 -12.35 -4.72
C VAL A 274 14.77 -11.58 -3.78
N ILE A 275 14.22 -10.75 -2.90
CA ILE A 275 15.00 -9.97 -1.91
C ILE A 275 15.75 -10.92 -0.97
N GLN A 276 15.07 -11.96 -0.43
CA GLN A 276 15.75 -12.99 0.38
C GLN A 276 16.85 -13.73 -0.39
N GLY A 277 16.61 -14.04 -1.68
CA GLY A 277 17.60 -14.67 -2.56
C GLY A 277 18.84 -13.81 -2.82
N LEU A 278 18.73 -12.51 -2.65
CA LEU A 278 19.85 -11.57 -2.70
C LEU A 278 20.57 -11.43 -1.34
N GLY A 279 20.14 -12.14 -0.30
CA GLY A 279 20.77 -12.15 1.01
C GLY A 279 20.26 -11.06 1.98
N HIS A 280 19.11 -10.47 1.71
CA HIS A 280 18.54 -9.38 2.51
C HIS A 280 17.27 -9.80 3.24
N ALA A 281 17.03 -9.25 4.44
CA ALA A 281 15.78 -9.42 5.15
C ALA A 281 14.67 -8.59 4.49
N VAL A 282 13.43 -9.12 4.52
CA VAL A 282 12.25 -8.43 4.01
C VAL A 282 11.39 -7.98 5.17
N LEU A 283 11.15 -6.69 5.24
CA LEU A 283 10.34 -6.03 6.26
C LEU A 283 9.08 -5.43 5.62
N THR A 284 8.00 -5.32 6.41
CA THR A 284 6.80 -4.56 6.03
C THR A 284 6.89 -3.15 6.61
N GLU A 285 6.14 -2.21 6.03
CA GLU A 285 6.11 -0.81 6.50
C GLU A 285 5.61 -0.68 7.94
N ASP A 286 4.73 -1.57 8.37
CA ASP A 286 4.08 -1.54 9.68
C ASP A 286 4.82 -2.34 10.78
N CYS A 287 5.86 -3.08 10.43
CA CYS A 287 6.68 -3.78 11.42
C CYS A 287 7.83 -2.92 11.98
N LEU A 288 8.00 -1.70 11.47
CA LEU A 288 9.04 -0.79 11.88
C LEU A 288 8.67 -0.04 13.17
N PRO A 289 9.63 0.35 14.00
CA PRO A 289 9.37 1.31 15.06
C PRO A 289 8.88 2.63 14.46
N GLN A 290 8.01 3.34 15.17
CA GLN A 290 7.57 4.66 14.71
C GLN A 290 8.75 5.61 14.59
N GLY A 291 8.95 6.15 13.39
CA GLY A 291 9.98 7.15 13.11
C GLY A 291 9.58 8.55 13.54
N HIS A 292 10.49 9.49 13.31
CA HIS A 292 10.24 10.92 13.51
C HIS A 292 10.00 11.55 12.14
N LEU A 293 8.77 11.44 11.64
CA LEU A 293 8.36 12.15 10.43
C LEU A 293 7.80 13.52 10.82
N GLU A 294 8.43 14.58 10.30
CA GLU A 294 7.91 15.95 10.49
C GLU A 294 6.65 16.18 9.64
N ARG A 295 5.64 16.75 10.25
CA ARG A 295 4.39 17.16 9.60
C ARG A 295 4.16 18.67 9.79
N PRO A 296 3.44 19.34 8.87
CA PRO A 296 2.68 18.77 7.75
C PRO A 296 3.56 18.40 6.56
N LEU A 297 3.14 17.37 5.82
CA LEU A 297 3.76 16.96 4.56
C LEU A 297 3.36 17.93 3.43
N ARG A 298 4.12 17.92 2.33
CA ARG A 298 3.76 18.67 1.11
C ARG A 298 2.42 18.21 0.53
N VAL A 299 2.15 16.91 0.59
CA VAL A 299 0.86 16.34 0.18
C VAL A 299 -0.10 16.27 1.36
N ARG A 300 -1.40 16.18 1.05
CA ARG A 300 -2.41 15.96 2.08
C ARG A 300 -2.32 14.53 2.60
N ASP A 301 -2.05 14.40 3.90
CA ASP A 301 -1.88 13.12 4.59
C ASP A 301 -3.22 12.60 5.10
N GLN A 302 -4.01 12.03 4.19
CA GLN A 302 -5.39 11.64 4.46
C GLN A 302 -5.72 10.16 4.18
N TRP A 303 -4.76 9.42 3.63
CA TRP A 303 -4.98 8.02 3.22
C TRP A 303 -4.28 7.08 4.19
N SER A 304 -5.03 6.27 4.91
CA SER A 304 -4.52 5.46 6.03
C SER A 304 -3.25 4.68 5.69
N PHE A 305 -3.29 3.87 4.64
CA PHE A 305 -2.13 3.03 4.28
C PHE A 305 -1.01 3.77 3.55
N HIS A 306 -1.27 4.95 3.00
CA HIS A 306 -0.22 5.78 2.39
C HIS A 306 0.56 6.54 3.47
N SER A 307 -0.11 6.98 4.54
CA SER A 307 0.55 7.55 5.72
C SER A 307 1.60 6.62 6.32
N ARG A 308 1.34 5.30 6.33
CA ARG A 308 2.34 4.30 6.76
C ARG A 308 3.60 4.29 5.88
N LEU A 309 3.46 4.54 4.57
CA LEU A 309 4.61 4.60 3.66
C LEU A 309 5.48 5.82 3.96
N TYR A 310 4.87 6.94 4.32
CA TYR A 310 5.60 8.14 4.73
C TYR A 310 6.35 7.91 6.05
N GLU A 311 5.70 7.29 7.05
CA GLU A 311 6.33 6.90 8.31
C GLU A 311 7.50 5.95 8.10
N ALA A 312 7.31 4.95 7.24
CA ALA A 312 8.37 3.99 6.90
C ALA A 312 9.56 4.69 6.24
N ALA A 313 9.31 5.65 5.34
CA ALA A 313 10.37 6.44 4.71
C ALA A 313 11.16 7.26 5.75
N GLY A 314 10.45 7.93 6.68
CA GLY A 314 11.10 8.67 7.77
C GLY A 314 11.91 7.76 8.70
N THR A 315 11.42 6.54 8.99
CA THR A 315 12.15 5.57 9.82
C THR A 315 13.40 5.06 9.11
N VAL A 316 13.29 4.72 7.82
CA VAL A 316 14.41 4.24 7.01
C VAL A 316 15.51 5.29 6.90
N SER A 317 15.14 6.57 6.70
CA SER A 317 16.11 7.67 6.63
C SER A 317 16.97 7.81 7.89
N GLY A 318 16.43 7.41 9.05
CA GLY A 318 17.16 7.40 10.34
C GLY A 318 17.87 6.10 10.69
N THR A 319 17.79 5.05 9.86
CA THR A 319 18.26 3.70 10.19
C THR A 319 19.20 3.17 9.12
N PRO A 320 20.52 3.22 9.34
CA PRO A 320 21.55 2.91 8.32
C PRO A 320 21.49 1.50 7.74
N GLU A 321 20.90 0.53 8.47
CA GLU A 321 20.79 -0.86 8.05
C GLU A 321 19.59 -1.12 7.14
N LEU A 322 18.72 -0.12 6.97
CA LEU A 322 17.47 -0.26 6.22
C LEU A 322 17.53 0.47 4.87
N GLU A 323 16.85 -0.10 3.90
CA GLU A 323 16.56 0.51 2.59
C GLU A 323 15.07 0.36 2.27
N LEU A 324 14.49 1.33 1.58
CA LEU A 324 13.08 1.27 1.20
C LEU A 324 12.91 0.98 -0.28
N VAL A 325 12.07 0.00 -0.57
CA VAL A 325 11.60 -0.33 -1.92
C VAL A 325 10.08 -0.21 -1.95
N GLN A 326 9.56 0.72 -2.72
CA GLN A 326 8.12 0.94 -2.80
C GLN A 326 7.48 0.12 -3.92
N LEU A 327 6.44 -0.65 -3.57
CA LEU A 327 5.56 -1.30 -4.55
C LEU A 327 4.50 -0.32 -5.01
N ILE A 328 4.42 -0.09 -6.31
CA ILE A 328 3.45 0.82 -6.93
C ILE A 328 2.65 0.09 -8.00
N SER A 329 1.35 0.33 -8.06
CA SER A 329 0.48 -0.23 -9.09
C SER A 329 0.40 0.69 -10.30
N PHE A 330 0.49 0.12 -11.49
CA PHE A 330 0.29 0.88 -12.73
C PHE A 330 -1.15 1.43 -12.78
N GLY A 331 -1.30 2.69 -13.14
CA GLY A 331 -2.61 3.34 -13.20
C GLY A 331 -3.22 3.76 -11.85
N CYS A 332 -2.52 3.52 -10.71
CA CYS A 332 -2.98 4.00 -9.41
C CYS A 332 -2.67 5.50 -9.24
N GLY A 333 -3.71 6.35 -9.28
CA GLY A 333 -3.54 7.80 -9.10
C GLY A 333 -3.02 8.20 -7.72
N LEU A 334 -3.32 7.42 -6.67
CA LEU A 334 -2.79 7.67 -5.33
C LEU A 334 -1.30 7.36 -5.25
N ASP A 335 -0.82 6.31 -5.94
CA ASP A 335 0.60 5.99 -5.98
C ASP A 335 1.42 7.07 -6.66
N ALA A 336 0.87 7.74 -7.67
CA ALA A 336 1.55 8.83 -8.34
C ALA A 336 1.89 9.99 -7.39
N ILE A 337 1.02 10.26 -6.40
CA ILE A 337 1.26 11.28 -5.37
C ILE A 337 2.15 10.73 -4.26
N THR A 338 1.89 9.50 -3.82
CA THR A 338 2.60 8.87 -2.70
C THR A 338 4.06 8.62 -3.04
N SER A 339 4.37 8.18 -4.26
CA SER A 339 5.73 7.93 -4.70
C SER A 339 6.59 9.21 -4.67
N ASP A 340 6.04 10.33 -5.12
CA ASP A 340 6.74 11.62 -5.09
C ASP A 340 7.04 12.05 -3.65
N GLN A 341 6.09 11.88 -2.73
CA GLN A 341 6.31 12.26 -1.33
C GLN A 341 7.29 11.33 -0.61
N VAL A 342 7.21 10.01 -0.84
CA VAL A 342 8.18 9.04 -0.30
C VAL A 342 9.59 9.33 -0.83
N GLN A 343 9.72 9.61 -2.12
CA GLN A 343 10.97 10.00 -2.74
C GLN A 343 11.55 11.27 -2.10
N GLU A 344 10.72 12.30 -1.91
CA GLU A 344 11.12 13.56 -1.29
C GLU A 344 11.66 13.35 0.14
N ILE A 345 11.00 12.50 0.95
CA ILE A 345 11.45 12.18 2.31
C ILE A 345 12.82 11.50 2.29
N LEU A 346 12.99 10.47 1.45
CA LEU A 346 14.23 9.71 1.37
C LEU A 346 15.39 10.52 0.81
N GLU A 347 15.19 11.20 -0.34
CA GLU A 347 16.22 12.01 -0.99
C GLU A 347 16.61 13.23 -0.17
N GLY A 348 15.69 13.78 0.64
CA GLY A 348 15.96 14.85 1.58
C GLY A 348 17.02 14.50 2.61
N GLU A 349 17.12 13.24 2.99
CA GLU A 349 18.13 12.71 3.93
C GLU A 349 19.30 12.00 3.21
N GLY A 350 19.35 12.07 1.88
CA GLY A 350 20.42 11.48 1.07
C GLY A 350 20.30 9.97 0.88
N GLU A 351 19.11 9.41 1.08
CA GLU A 351 18.81 8.01 0.84
C GLU A 351 18.35 7.75 -0.60
N VAL A 352 18.47 6.50 -1.05
CA VAL A 352 18.11 6.12 -2.43
C VAL A 352 16.65 5.70 -2.49
N TYR A 353 15.86 6.40 -3.31
CA TYR A 353 14.49 5.96 -3.60
C TYR A 353 14.46 4.89 -4.69
N THR A 354 13.79 3.78 -4.40
CA THR A 354 13.57 2.70 -5.38
C THR A 354 12.11 2.29 -5.41
N SER A 355 11.52 2.28 -6.61
CA SER A 355 10.15 1.80 -6.82
C SER A 355 10.09 0.62 -7.77
N LEU A 356 9.22 -0.33 -7.48
CA LEU A 356 8.90 -1.47 -8.34
C LEU A 356 7.45 -1.36 -8.80
N LYS A 357 7.24 -1.26 -10.09
CA LYS A 357 5.91 -1.28 -10.70
C LYS A 357 5.43 -2.71 -10.82
N ILE A 358 4.26 -2.98 -10.25
CA ILE A 358 3.60 -4.27 -10.28
C ILE A 358 2.22 -4.13 -10.92
N ASP A 359 1.83 -5.14 -11.70
CA ASP A 359 0.55 -5.20 -12.39
C ASP A 359 0.18 -6.68 -12.65
N GLU A 360 -0.85 -6.95 -13.44
CA GLU A 360 -1.27 -8.30 -13.85
C GLU A 360 -0.13 -9.15 -14.40
N VAL A 361 0.76 -8.51 -15.16
CA VAL A 361 1.96 -9.14 -15.71
C VAL A 361 3.20 -8.42 -15.20
N SER A 362 3.90 -9.05 -14.27
CA SER A 362 5.17 -8.54 -13.77
C SER A 362 6.36 -9.28 -14.35
N ASN A 363 7.40 -8.53 -14.64
CA ASN A 363 8.68 -9.05 -15.06
C ASN A 363 9.66 -9.07 -13.87
N LEU A 364 9.79 -10.21 -13.21
CA LEU A 364 10.74 -10.40 -12.10
C LEU A 364 12.19 -10.08 -12.49
N GLY A 365 12.55 -10.23 -13.77
CA GLY A 365 13.86 -9.84 -14.27
C GLY A 365 14.13 -8.35 -14.09
N ALA A 366 13.16 -7.50 -14.41
CA ALA A 366 13.27 -6.05 -14.22
C ALA A 366 13.34 -5.68 -12.74
N ALA A 367 12.51 -6.31 -11.90
CA ALA A 367 12.55 -6.13 -10.45
C ALA A 367 13.91 -6.54 -9.87
N THR A 368 14.43 -7.71 -10.28
CA THR A 368 15.75 -8.21 -9.85
C THR A 368 16.88 -7.26 -10.23
N ILE A 369 16.87 -6.69 -11.46
CA ILE A 369 17.88 -5.72 -11.88
C ILE A 369 17.83 -4.46 -11.01
N ARG A 370 16.64 -3.93 -10.75
CA ARG A 370 16.47 -2.75 -9.89
C ARG A 370 16.93 -3.00 -8.45
N LEU A 371 16.60 -4.16 -7.88
CA LEU A 371 17.06 -4.54 -6.54
C LEU A 371 18.58 -4.68 -6.48
N ARG A 372 19.21 -5.32 -7.47
CA ARG A 372 20.66 -5.39 -7.56
C ARG A 372 21.33 -4.03 -7.72
N SER A 373 20.72 -3.13 -8.50
CA SER A 373 21.21 -1.76 -8.65
C SER A 373 21.11 -0.98 -7.34
N LEU A 374 20.02 -1.16 -6.58
CA LEU A 374 19.88 -0.57 -5.25
C LEU A 374 20.99 -1.07 -4.32
N VAL A 375 21.17 -2.38 -4.22
CA VAL A 375 22.22 -2.97 -3.35
C VAL A 375 23.59 -2.44 -3.72
N ALA A 376 23.95 -2.39 -5.01
CA ALA A 376 25.23 -1.86 -5.47
C ALA A 376 25.42 -0.37 -5.11
N ALA A 377 24.38 0.46 -5.31
CA ALA A 377 24.44 1.89 -4.98
C ALA A 377 24.58 2.12 -3.47
N VAL A 378 23.95 1.29 -2.67
CA VAL A 378 24.03 1.35 -1.20
C VAL A 378 25.39 0.89 -0.69
N ASP A 379 25.97 -0.16 -1.28
CA ASP A 379 27.31 -0.62 -0.93
C ASP A 379 28.36 0.43 -1.29
N GLU A 380 28.26 1.06 -2.45
CA GLU A 380 29.13 2.16 -2.86
C GLU A 380 29.02 3.36 -1.90
N ARG A 381 27.80 3.75 -1.52
CA ARG A 381 27.55 4.80 -0.54
C ARG A 381 28.17 4.46 0.83
N SER A 382 28.06 3.22 1.28
CA SER A 382 28.61 2.77 2.56
C SER A 382 30.13 2.81 2.55
N GLN A 383 30.78 2.42 1.45
CA GLN A 383 32.23 2.51 1.26
C GLN A 383 32.71 3.97 1.22
N ALA A 384 31.97 4.85 0.55
CA ALA A 384 32.29 6.28 0.50
C ALA A 384 32.19 6.92 1.90
N ARG A 385 31.16 6.58 2.69
CA ARG A 385 31.04 7.04 4.10
C ARG A 385 32.18 6.50 4.98
N ALA A 386 32.60 5.25 4.80
CA ALA A 386 33.71 4.65 5.55
C ALA A 386 35.08 5.26 5.19
N SER A 387 35.28 5.62 3.92
CA SER A 387 36.53 6.24 3.47
C SER A 387 36.71 7.71 3.86
N SER A 388 35.59 8.42 4.10
CA SER A 388 35.60 9.81 4.59
C SER A 388 35.75 9.93 6.11
N GLY A 389 35.75 8.81 6.85
CA GLY A 389 35.77 8.77 8.33
C GLY A 389 37.15 8.68 8.96
N THR A 390 38.25 8.94 8.26
CA THR A 390 39.60 8.98 8.83
C THR A 390 40.15 10.41 8.83
N ASP A 391 39.47 11.35 9.48
CA ASP A 391 40.12 12.44 10.20
C ASP A 391 39.06 13.22 11.04
N ASP A 392 39.51 13.49 12.28
CA ASP A 392 38.97 14.45 13.24
C ASP A 392 37.65 14.17 13.96
N GLY A 393 37.81 14.03 15.27
CA GLY A 393 36.77 14.02 16.27
C GLY A 393 35.94 15.31 16.31
N ALA A 394 34.73 15.12 16.73
CA ALA A 394 33.75 16.10 17.18
C ALA A 394 33.38 17.19 16.18
N GLY A 395 32.25 17.00 15.52
CA GLY A 395 31.47 18.10 14.99
C GLY A 395 31.69 18.37 13.52
N SER A 396 30.93 17.77 12.73
CA SER A 396 30.25 18.37 11.59
C SER A 396 29.49 17.26 10.85
N ARG A 397 28.22 17.17 11.07
CA ARG A 397 27.30 16.78 9.99
C ARG A 397 27.58 17.78 8.88
N ALA A 398 28.46 17.44 7.96
CA ALA A 398 28.58 18.17 6.72
C ALA A 398 27.22 18.04 6.01
N SER A 399 26.37 19.01 6.27
CA SER A 399 25.18 19.25 5.51
C SER A 399 25.59 19.29 4.03
N VAL A 400 24.98 18.45 3.23
CA VAL A 400 24.86 18.62 1.77
C VAL A 400 24.05 19.92 1.48
N SER A 401 24.03 20.86 2.39
CA SER A 401 23.26 22.08 2.45
C SER A 401 23.93 23.30 1.82
N GLU A 402 24.96 23.12 1.02
CA GLU A 402 25.38 24.19 0.10
C GLU A 402 24.80 24.03 -1.32
N ARG A 403 23.69 23.34 -1.48
CA ARG A 403 22.75 23.75 -2.50
C ARG A 403 21.95 24.90 -1.91
N GLN A 404 22.30 26.12 -2.34
CA GLN A 404 21.62 27.34 -1.96
C GLN A 404 20.11 27.12 -1.94
N SER A 405 19.56 27.00 -0.75
CA SER A 405 18.13 27.06 -0.54
C SER A 405 17.69 28.45 -0.99
N VAL A 406 16.91 28.52 -2.04
CA VAL A 406 16.17 29.74 -2.36
C VAL A 406 15.12 29.87 -1.27
N HIS A 407 15.44 30.62 -0.26
CA HIS A 407 14.47 31.08 0.71
C HIS A 407 13.50 32.00 -0.05
N ILE A 408 12.32 31.50 -0.36
CA ILE A 408 11.23 32.36 -0.80
C ILE A 408 10.75 33.03 0.47
N ASP A 409 11.19 34.25 0.67
CA ASP A 409 10.66 35.11 1.72
C ASP A 409 9.20 35.43 1.37
N THR A 410 8.29 34.70 2.01
CA THR A 410 6.84 34.85 1.83
C THR A 410 6.32 36.16 2.40
N THR A 411 7.19 37.02 3.00
CA THR A 411 6.84 38.35 3.46
C THR A 411 7.03 39.43 2.39
N LYS A 412 7.69 39.08 1.25
CA LYS A 412 7.77 40.02 0.14
C LYS A 412 6.53 39.88 -0.75
N THR A 413 5.72 40.91 -0.71
CA THR A 413 4.64 41.16 -1.67
C THR A 413 5.14 40.98 -3.11
N LEU A 414 4.41 40.22 -3.90
CA LEU A 414 4.57 40.09 -5.36
C LEU A 414 4.38 41.48 -6.01
N GLY A 415 5.46 42.23 -6.14
CA GLY A 415 5.41 43.61 -6.64
C GLY A 415 6.71 44.15 -7.21
N GLU A 416 7.79 43.39 -7.22
CA GLU A 416 9.02 43.82 -7.90
C GLU A 416 9.46 42.75 -8.90
N GLU A 417 9.55 43.14 -10.18
CA GLU A 417 10.02 42.36 -11.31
C GLU A 417 11.45 41.87 -11.03
N GLY A 418 11.58 40.58 -10.77
CA GLY A 418 12.85 39.90 -10.69
C GLY A 418 12.72 38.49 -11.28
N GLU A 419 13.50 38.19 -12.30
CA GLU A 419 13.61 36.88 -12.93
C GLU A 419 13.89 35.79 -11.87
N GLY A 420 12.82 35.15 -11.39
CA GLY A 420 12.89 34.02 -10.46
C GLY A 420 13.00 32.71 -11.22
N THR A 421 14.21 32.18 -11.35
CA THR A 421 14.40 30.78 -11.76
C THR A 421 13.84 29.85 -10.70
N TYR A 422 12.76 29.15 -11.01
CA TYR A 422 12.23 28.06 -10.17
C TYR A 422 13.24 26.92 -10.15
N ARG A 423 13.91 26.69 -9.04
CA ARG A 423 14.61 25.44 -8.74
C ARG A 423 13.73 24.60 -7.83
N ALA A 424 13.22 23.50 -8.36
CA ALA A 424 12.66 22.44 -7.55
C ALA A 424 13.81 21.74 -6.79
N ALA A 425 14.06 22.15 -5.58
CA ALA A 425 14.92 21.46 -4.63
C ALA A 425 14.13 21.31 -3.33
N GLY A 426 13.94 20.06 -2.93
CA GLY A 426 13.41 19.49 -1.72
C GLY A 426 13.17 20.42 -0.52
N HIS A 427 12.15 21.26 -0.59
CA HIS A 427 11.68 22.02 0.57
C HIS A 427 10.20 21.73 0.76
N VAL A 428 9.87 21.32 1.97
CA VAL A 428 8.49 21.30 2.46
C VAL A 428 7.97 22.74 2.36
N HIS A 429 7.22 23.02 1.30
CA HIS A 429 6.52 24.31 1.21
C HIS A 429 5.35 24.26 2.20
N ALA A 430 5.42 25.07 3.26
CA ALA A 430 4.29 25.27 4.13
C ALA A 430 3.07 25.64 3.27
N ARG A 431 1.96 24.93 3.45
CA ARG A 431 0.71 25.27 2.77
C ARG A 431 0.30 26.66 3.22
N VAL A 432 0.25 27.61 2.30
CA VAL A 432 -0.28 28.93 2.56
C VAL A 432 -1.80 28.86 2.37
N PRO A 433 -2.60 28.91 3.44
CA PRO A 433 -4.05 28.91 3.31
C PRO A 433 -4.48 30.20 2.61
N TYR A 434 -5.45 30.11 1.71
CA TYR A 434 -6.08 31.30 1.12
C TYR A 434 -6.84 32.05 2.21
N THR A 435 -6.39 33.27 2.55
CA THR A 435 -6.94 34.04 3.64
C THR A 435 -8.01 35.03 3.18
N LYS A 436 -8.80 35.55 4.13
CA LYS A 436 -9.76 36.65 3.85
C LYS A 436 -9.08 37.95 3.40
N ASP A 437 -7.83 38.15 3.80
CA ASP A 437 -7.07 39.33 3.37
C ASP A 437 -6.63 39.17 1.91
N MET A 438 -6.16 37.99 1.50
CA MET A 438 -5.90 37.69 0.09
C MET A 438 -7.15 37.87 -0.78
N GLN A 439 -8.35 37.50 -0.27
CA GLN A 439 -9.61 37.75 -0.95
C GLN A 439 -9.88 39.24 -1.13
N ARG A 440 -9.67 40.05 -0.07
CA ARG A 440 -9.86 41.50 -0.10
C ARG A 440 -8.86 42.21 -1.02
N GLU A 441 -7.64 41.69 -1.10
CA GLU A 441 -6.56 42.21 -1.94
C GLU A 441 -6.72 41.78 -3.41
N GLY A 442 -7.74 40.96 -3.72
CA GLY A 442 -8.09 40.57 -5.08
C GLY A 442 -7.22 39.45 -5.66
N TYR A 443 -6.55 38.66 -4.83
CA TYR A 443 -5.79 37.51 -5.30
C TYR A 443 -6.65 36.58 -6.16
N GLU A 444 -6.12 36.17 -7.29
CA GLU A 444 -6.81 35.34 -8.25
C GLU A 444 -6.56 33.86 -7.99
N ILE A 445 -7.64 33.07 -7.88
CA ILE A 445 -7.57 31.61 -7.79
C ILE A 445 -7.54 31.03 -9.19
N LEU A 446 -6.42 30.41 -9.56
CA LEU A 446 -6.28 29.72 -10.84
C LEU A 446 -6.83 28.30 -10.71
N MET A 447 -7.86 27.98 -11.49
CA MET A 447 -8.49 26.65 -11.49
C MET A 447 -8.09 25.90 -12.77
N PRO A 448 -7.29 24.81 -12.66
CA PRO A 448 -6.98 23.95 -13.80
C PRO A 448 -8.23 23.23 -14.29
N GLN A 449 -8.43 23.16 -15.60
CA GLN A 449 -9.62 22.57 -16.21
C GLN A 449 -9.51 21.05 -16.33
N LEU A 450 -9.44 20.35 -15.19
CA LEU A 450 -9.34 18.88 -15.13
C LEU A 450 -10.64 18.18 -15.55
N ALA A 451 -11.80 18.81 -15.29
CA ALA A 451 -13.11 18.33 -15.69
C ALA A 451 -13.96 19.54 -16.14
N PRO A 452 -14.04 19.84 -17.44
CA PRO A 452 -14.62 21.09 -17.94
C PRO A 452 -16.02 21.40 -17.41
N ILE A 453 -16.89 20.40 -17.35
CA ILE A 453 -18.28 20.56 -16.84
C ILE A 453 -18.28 20.96 -15.37
N HIS A 454 -17.54 20.23 -14.54
CA HIS A 454 -17.48 20.49 -13.09
C HIS A 454 -16.87 21.85 -12.80
N MET A 455 -15.78 22.21 -13.47
CA MET A 455 -15.12 23.49 -13.23
C MET A 455 -15.97 24.68 -13.70
N ARG A 456 -16.73 24.54 -14.79
CA ARG A 456 -17.69 25.55 -15.24
C ARG A 456 -18.87 25.75 -14.27
N LEU A 457 -19.29 24.70 -13.55
CA LEU A 457 -20.29 24.80 -12.50
C LEU A 457 -19.74 25.35 -11.20
N PHE A 458 -18.50 24.98 -10.85
CA PHE A 458 -17.89 25.36 -9.58
C PHE A 458 -17.37 26.80 -9.56
N ALA A 459 -16.81 27.32 -10.65
CA ALA A 459 -16.32 28.68 -10.72
C ALA A 459 -17.38 29.76 -10.44
N PRO A 460 -18.63 29.68 -10.95
CA PRO A 460 -19.69 30.61 -10.57
C PRO A 460 -20.02 30.56 -9.07
N VAL A 461 -20.03 29.37 -8.45
CA VAL A 461 -20.29 29.24 -7.01
C VAL A 461 -19.23 29.99 -6.18
N LEU A 462 -17.96 29.84 -6.54
CA LEU A 462 -16.87 30.59 -5.87
C LEU A 462 -16.99 32.09 -6.10
N ARG A 463 -17.37 32.52 -7.30
CA ARG A 463 -17.58 33.94 -7.61
C ARG A 463 -18.75 34.55 -6.84
N THR A 464 -19.82 33.79 -6.55
CA THR A 464 -20.93 34.26 -5.69
C THR A 464 -20.50 34.44 -4.23
N ALA A 465 -19.38 33.85 -3.83
CA ALA A 465 -18.76 34.03 -2.52
C ALA A 465 -17.59 35.04 -2.57
N ASP A 466 -17.58 35.92 -3.59
CA ASP A 466 -16.60 36.99 -3.80
C ASP A 466 -15.15 36.52 -3.99
N TYR A 467 -14.94 35.28 -4.46
CA TYR A 467 -13.60 34.82 -4.87
C TYR A 467 -13.31 35.23 -6.32
N ASN A 468 -12.13 35.80 -6.55
CA ASN A 468 -11.64 36.07 -7.88
C ASN A 468 -11.09 34.76 -8.50
N VAL A 469 -11.81 34.21 -9.50
CA VAL A 469 -11.49 32.86 -10.04
C VAL A 469 -11.33 32.92 -11.55
N ARG A 470 -10.19 32.40 -12.03
CA ARG A 470 -9.89 32.19 -13.45
C ARG A 470 -9.79 30.70 -13.77
N LEU A 471 -10.58 30.25 -14.74
CA LEU A 471 -10.42 28.91 -15.34
C LEU A 471 -9.27 28.93 -16.33
N LEU A 472 -8.32 28.02 -16.13
CA LEU A 472 -7.22 27.79 -17.08
C LEU A 472 -7.70 26.81 -18.16
N SER A 473 -7.54 27.13 -19.43
CA SER A 473 -7.75 26.16 -20.49
C SER A 473 -6.55 25.23 -20.60
N LEU A 474 -6.78 23.98 -21.05
CA LEU A 474 -5.70 22.99 -21.29
C LEU A 474 -4.61 23.46 -22.27
N ILE A 475 -4.85 24.56 -22.98
CA ILE A 475 -3.89 25.16 -23.93
C ILE A 475 -2.89 26.07 -23.20
N HIS A 476 -3.14 26.40 -21.92
CA HIS A 476 -2.29 27.31 -21.14
C HIS A 476 -1.49 26.60 -20.03
N ILE A 477 -1.50 25.27 -20.02
CA ILE A 477 -0.67 24.43 -19.14
C ILE A 477 0.46 23.79 -20.01
#